data_d4360617c01667a61c35e690b416fdcb
#
_entry.id   d4360617c01667a61c35e690b416fdcb
#
_cell.length_a   1.000
_cell.length_b   1.000
_cell.length_c   1.000
_cell.angle_alpha   90.00
_cell.angle_beta   90.00
_cell.angle_gamma   90.00
#
_symmetry.space_group_name_H-M   'P 1'
#
loop_
_entity.id
_entity.type
_entity.pdbx_description
1 polymer ?
#
loop_
_entity_poly.entity_id
_entity_poly.type
_entity_poly.pdbx_seq_one_letter_code
_entity_poly.pdbx_strand_id
1 'polypeptide(L)'
;MELYLESHDLKEIEEAFKSGIPSGLTTSPAFIQRSPITDETALIQKISSLANVIHIDAIGEKSETIVHEAHRLMSICDNSECIVLRIPVSMEGIKACRILSKEGIKINIQSVFTLQQAYVAMQAGAAYVSIPAGKLQDYGYDSSALLEQSIACAQKYGYATKVMITAVRSAEQVRNAINIGVHAIALPWNIIKGLTENDYSNQSNQQFFESNRFLTTRVKDVLRDINPQVKISDTILDAVVQMSQGGLGAVAVLDEQTQVIGVFTDGDLRRLLQGDGKDILTMKLSDLKFKQPISIESNAYLKDAAQILKDKRIDNLLVLDNGELVGMLDIQDLN
;
A
#
# COMPACT_ATOMS: atom_id res chain seq x y z
N MET A 1 -3.01 21.02 3.45
CA MET A 1 -4.05 20.37 4.28
C MET A 1 -3.43 19.14 4.93
N GLU A 2 -3.51 19.03 6.26
CA GLU A 2 -3.07 17.86 7.01
C GLU A 2 -4.12 16.77 6.91
N LEU A 3 -3.72 15.51 6.68
CA LEU A 3 -4.64 14.39 6.57
C LEU A 3 -4.50 13.50 7.80
N TYR A 4 -5.55 13.40 8.59
CA TYR A 4 -5.63 12.54 9.77
C TYR A 4 -6.42 11.29 9.46
N LEU A 5 -5.91 10.14 9.92
CA LEU A 5 -6.70 8.91 9.91
C LEU A 5 -7.73 8.96 11.04
N GLU A 6 -8.98 8.63 10.73
CA GLU A 6 -10.02 8.36 11.71
C GLU A 6 -10.27 6.85 11.75
N SER A 7 -9.70 6.17 12.73
CA SER A 7 -9.88 4.72 12.89
C SER A 7 -9.84 4.32 14.36
N HIS A 8 -10.48 3.18 14.64
CA HIS A 8 -10.50 2.47 15.92
C HIS A 8 -9.99 1.02 15.78
N ASP A 9 -9.40 0.66 14.64
CA ASP A 9 -8.81 -0.65 14.39
C ASP A 9 -7.28 -0.51 14.29
N LEU A 10 -6.54 -1.21 15.18
CA LEU A 10 -5.08 -1.18 15.20
C LEU A 10 -4.45 -1.67 13.89
N LYS A 11 -5.08 -2.65 13.22
CA LYS A 11 -4.56 -3.17 11.94
C LYS A 11 -4.69 -2.12 10.84
N GLU A 12 -5.83 -1.43 10.78
CA GLU A 12 -6.00 -0.30 9.85
C GLU A 12 -4.99 0.81 10.13
N ILE A 13 -4.75 1.14 11.42
CA ILE A 13 -3.79 2.15 11.82
C ILE A 13 -2.38 1.77 11.36
N GLU A 14 -1.96 0.53 11.62
CA GLU A 14 -0.65 0.04 11.19
C GLU A 14 -0.51 0.04 9.64
N GLU A 15 -1.53 -0.39 8.91
CA GLU A 15 -1.55 -0.36 7.44
C GLU A 15 -1.46 1.07 6.90
N ALA A 16 -2.29 1.97 7.44
CA ALA A 16 -2.35 3.36 7.02
C ALA A 16 -1.01 4.09 7.22
N PHE A 17 -0.39 3.94 8.40
CA PHE A 17 0.88 4.60 8.68
C PHE A 17 2.07 3.99 7.92
N LYS A 18 2.02 2.70 7.56
CA LYS A 18 2.99 2.11 6.61
C LYS A 18 2.93 2.75 5.22
N SER A 19 1.78 3.25 4.79
CA SER A 19 1.65 3.95 3.51
C SER A 19 2.35 5.32 3.48
N GLY A 20 2.64 5.90 4.64
CA GLY A 20 3.21 7.26 4.77
C GLY A 20 2.23 8.40 4.42
N ILE A 21 0.95 8.11 4.18
CA ILE A 21 -0.04 9.12 3.76
C ILE A 21 -0.57 9.94 4.95
N PRO A 22 -1.03 9.35 6.08
CA PRO A 22 -1.58 10.14 7.17
C PRO A 22 -0.53 10.98 7.90
N SER A 23 -0.86 12.24 8.17
CA SER A 23 -0.07 13.15 9.02
C SER A 23 -0.21 12.82 10.52
N GLY A 24 -1.32 12.18 10.89
CA GLY A 24 -1.63 11.83 12.28
C GLY A 24 -2.90 11.00 12.39
N LEU A 25 -3.28 10.71 13.64
CA LEU A 25 -4.42 9.89 14.00
C LEU A 25 -5.44 10.71 14.81
N THR A 26 -6.71 10.50 14.57
CA THR A 26 -7.77 10.93 15.49
C THR A 26 -8.51 9.71 16.02
N THR A 27 -8.62 9.62 17.34
CA THR A 27 -9.30 8.54 18.04
C THR A 27 -10.64 9.01 18.59
N SER A 28 -11.40 8.10 19.17
CA SER A 28 -12.62 8.42 19.91
C SER A 28 -12.68 7.54 21.18
N PRO A 29 -13.51 7.89 22.18
CA PRO A 29 -13.69 7.03 23.35
C PRO A 29 -14.11 5.59 23.00
N ALA A 30 -14.84 5.42 21.90
CA ALA A 30 -15.20 4.10 21.40
C ALA A 30 -13.98 3.26 20.94
N PHE A 31 -12.88 3.92 20.54
CA PHE A 31 -11.63 3.23 20.22
C PHE A 31 -11.05 2.52 21.44
N ILE A 32 -10.97 3.24 22.57
CA ILE A 32 -10.44 2.69 23.83
C ILE A 32 -11.31 1.49 24.28
N GLN A 33 -12.64 1.63 24.22
CA GLN A 33 -13.57 0.59 24.63
C GLN A 33 -13.54 -0.67 23.75
N ARG A 34 -13.23 -0.55 22.46
CA ARG A 34 -13.25 -1.64 21.47
C ARG A 34 -11.88 -2.25 21.21
N SER A 35 -10.83 -1.63 21.73
CA SER A 35 -9.46 -2.12 21.54
C SER A 35 -9.27 -3.49 22.21
N PRO A 36 -8.53 -4.43 21.59
CA PRO A 36 -8.09 -5.64 22.24
C PRO A 36 -7.08 -5.37 23.38
N ILE A 37 -6.48 -4.17 23.41
CA ILE A 37 -5.61 -3.71 24.48
C ILE A 37 -6.50 -3.03 25.51
N THR A 38 -6.70 -3.67 26.65
CA THR A 38 -7.57 -3.20 27.74
C THR A 38 -6.92 -2.11 28.62
N ASP A 39 -5.60 -2.02 28.61
CA ASP A 39 -4.85 -0.97 29.29
C ASP A 39 -4.77 0.26 28.38
N GLU A 40 -5.46 1.33 28.79
CA GLU A 40 -5.49 2.61 28.07
C GLU A 40 -4.09 3.20 27.89
N THR A 41 -3.24 3.10 28.90
CA THR A 41 -1.87 3.62 28.86
C THR A 41 -1.05 2.91 27.79
N ALA A 42 -1.08 1.58 27.80
CA ALA A 42 -0.39 0.77 26.80
C ALA A 42 -0.92 1.02 25.37
N LEU A 43 -2.22 1.23 25.23
CA LEU A 43 -2.85 1.56 23.96
C LEU A 43 -2.37 2.91 23.41
N ILE A 44 -2.40 3.96 24.25
CA ILE A 44 -1.96 5.31 23.87
C ILE A 44 -0.46 5.30 23.52
N GLN A 45 0.38 4.61 24.28
CA GLN A 45 1.80 4.44 23.98
C GLN A 45 2.02 3.72 22.64
N LYS A 46 1.25 2.66 22.37
CA LYS A 46 1.33 1.93 21.09
C LYS A 46 0.97 2.83 19.91
N ILE A 47 -0.14 3.57 19.96
CA ILE A 47 -0.52 4.47 18.86
C ILE A 47 0.42 5.67 18.71
N SER A 48 0.99 6.17 19.81
CA SER A 48 1.98 7.26 19.76
C SER A 48 3.32 6.84 19.14
N SER A 49 3.63 5.55 19.15
CA SER A 49 4.77 5.01 18.42
C SER A 49 4.55 4.91 16.90
N LEU A 50 3.29 4.94 16.45
CA LEU A 50 2.91 4.81 15.04
C LEU A 50 2.64 6.16 14.37
N ALA A 51 2.06 7.13 15.13
CA ALA A 51 1.59 8.41 14.59
C ALA A 51 2.34 9.58 15.19
N ASN A 52 2.78 10.54 14.35
CA ASN A 52 3.48 11.74 14.81
C ASN A 52 2.59 12.72 15.57
N VAL A 53 1.28 12.72 15.29
CA VAL A 53 0.28 13.55 15.98
C VAL A 53 -0.96 12.72 16.25
N ILE A 54 -1.46 12.78 17.47
CA ILE A 54 -2.64 12.04 17.88
C ILE A 54 -3.63 12.98 18.54
N HIS A 55 -4.87 12.95 18.07
CA HIS A 55 -5.99 13.64 18.69
C HIS A 55 -6.74 12.69 19.62
N ILE A 56 -6.73 12.96 20.93
CA ILE A 56 -7.33 12.14 21.99
C ILE A 56 -8.36 12.95 22.75
N ASP A 57 -9.49 12.34 23.13
CA ASP A 57 -10.56 13.01 23.87
C ASP A 57 -10.21 13.15 25.35
N ALA A 58 -10.19 14.40 25.86
CA ALA A 58 -10.18 14.69 27.29
C ALA A 58 -11.62 14.78 27.78
N ILE A 59 -12.05 13.81 28.58
CA ILE A 59 -13.44 13.61 28.99
C ILE A 59 -13.69 14.31 30.34
N GLY A 60 -14.75 15.09 30.44
CA GLY A 60 -15.17 15.75 31.66
C GLY A 60 -16.36 16.68 31.45
N GLU A 61 -17.19 16.89 32.47
CA GLU A 61 -18.34 17.78 32.42
C GLU A 61 -18.02 19.21 32.90
N LYS A 62 -17.01 19.34 33.76
CA LYS A 62 -16.56 20.61 34.32
C LYS A 62 -15.12 20.92 33.90
N SER A 63 -14.78 22.18 33.79
CA SER A 63 -13.46 22.62 33.36
C SER A 63 -12.33 22.02 34.20
N GLU A 64 -12.51 21.92 35.54
CA GLU A 64 -11.50 21.33 36.41
C GLU A 64 -11.27 19.85 36.13
N THR A 65 -12.35 19.09 35.86
CA THR A 65 -12.26 17.66 35.51
C THR A 65 -11.58 17.46 34.19
N ILE A 66 -11.92 18.30 33.17
CA ILE A 66 -11.29 18.26 31.84
C ILE A 66 -9.78 18.57 31.97
N VAL A 67 -9.40 19.58 32.74
CA VAL A 67 -8.00 19.95 32.94
C VAL A 67 -7.23 18.82 33.63
N HIS A 68 -7.81 18.22 34.68
CA HIS A 68 -7.19 17.08 35.37
C HIS A 68 -6.98 15.90 34.41
N GLU A 69 -7.98 15.54 33.60
CA GLU A 69 -7.90 14.47 32.61
C GLU A 69 -6.87 14.80 31.52
N ALA A 70 -6.82 16.05 31.06
CA ALA A 70 -5.82 16.53 30.13
C ALA A 70 -4.39 16.27 30.63
N HIS A 71 -4.09 16.68 31.87
CA HIS A 71 -2.77 16.44 32.47
C HIS A 71 -2.45 14.95 32.62
N ARG A 72 -3.45 14.11 32.97
CA ARG A 72 -3.30 12.64 33.02
C ARG A 72 -2.89 12.10 31.66
N LEU A 73 -3.62 12.46 30.59
CA LEU A 73 -3.34 11.99 29.23
C LEU A 73 -1.96 12.46 28.74
N MET A 74 -1.59 13.72 29.02
CA MET A 74 -0.28 14.26 28.67
C MET A 74 0.87 13.53 29.36
N SER A 75 0.65 12.98 30.56
CA SER A 75 1.67 12.24 31.33
C SER A 75 1.91 10.79 30.81
N ILE A 76 1.03 10.26 29.92
CA ILE A 76 1.16 8.90 29.41
C ILE A 76 2.28 8.76 28.37
N CYS A 77 2.52 9.80 27.59
CA CYS A 77 3.50 9.77 26.50
C CYS A 77 4.78 10.49 26.87
N ASP A 78 5.93 9.89 26.61
CA ASP A 78 7.25 10.51 26.78
C ASP A 78 7.40 11.78 25.92
N ASN A 79 6.79 11.78 24.72
CA ASN A 79 6.71 12.93 23.83
C ASN A 79 5.29 13.52 23.86
N SER A 80 5.02 14.37 24.81
CA SER A 80 3.72 15.05 24.95
C SER A 80 3.38 15.99 23.78
N GLU A 81 4.37 16.43 22.99
CA GLU A 81 4.15 17.31 21.82
C GLU A 81 3.35 16.63 20.70
N CYS A 82 3.33 15.28 20.68
CA CYS A 82 2.53 14.53 19.71
C CYS A 82 1.03 14.52 20.03
N ILE A 83 0.62 14.91 21.26
CA ILE A 83 -0.77 14.86 21.70
C ILE A 83 -1.48 16.19 21.42
N VAL A 84 -2.66 16.08 20.83
CA VAL A 84 -3.65 17.15 20.72
C VAL A 84 -4.91 16.68 21.44
N LEU A 85 -5.32 17.42 22.48
CA LEU A 85 -6.47 17.03 23.27
C LEU A 85 -7.77 17.54 22.65
N ARG A 86 -8.73 16.64 22.45
CA ARG A 86 -10.06 16.97 21.92
C ARG A 86 -11.01 17.25 23.06
N ILE A 87 -11.68 18.38 22.99
CA ILE A 87 -12.64 18.84 24.02
C ILE A 87 -13.94 19.26 23.31
N PRO A 88 -15.11 18.75 23.73
CA PRO A 88 -16.38 19.19 23.16
C PRO A 88 -16.63 20.69 23.40
N VAL A 89 -17.19 21.37 22.41
CA VAL A 89 -17.57 22.78 22.55
C VAL A 89 -18.66 22.94 23.62
N SER A 90 -18.33 23.64 24.67
CA SER A 90 -19.23 24.04 25.77
C SER A 90 -18.58 25.20 26.54
N MET A 91 -19.30 25.86 27.41
CA MET A 91 -18.70 26.90 28.26
C MET A 91 -17.56 26.34 29.12
N GLU A 92 -17.75 25.15 29.68
CA GLU A 92 -16.71 24.48 30.49
C GLU A 92 -15.53 24.01 29.64
N GLY A 93 -15.80 23.48 28.42
CA GLY A 93 -14.74 23.11 27.47
C GLY A 93 -13.91 24.33 27.03
N ILE A 94 -14.55 25.48 26.79
CA ILE A 94 -13.85 26.73 26.44
C ILE A 94 -12.99 27.26 27.61
N LYS A 95 -13.48 27.16 28.85
CA LYS A 95 -12.68 27.50 30.04
C LYS A 95 -11.46 26.59 30.13
N ALA A 96 -11.64 25.27 30.01
CA ALA A 96 -10.54 24.32 30.04
C ALA A 96 -9.53 24.58 28.88
N CYS A 97 -10.02 24.84 27.68
CA CYS A 97 -9.18 25.22 26.54
C CYS A 97 -8.30 26.45 26.88
N ARG A 98 -8.91 27.49 27.46
CA ARG A 98 -8.17 28.71 27.84
C ARG A 98 -7.07 28.47 28.90
N ILE A 99 -7.29 27.55 29.83
CA ILE A 99 -6.29 27.15 30.81
C ILE A 99 -5.16 26.40 30.17
N LEU A 100 -5.50 25.31 29.48
CA LEU A 100 -4.53 24.37 28.87
C LEU A 100 -3.70 25.02 27.76
N SER A 101 -4.31 25.88 26.94
CA SER A 101 -3.59 26.58 25.86
C SER A 101 -2.51 27.54 26.39
N LYS A 102 -2.71 28.14 27.60
CA LYS A 102 -1.69 28.97 28.25
C LYS A 102 -0.50 28.13 28.78
N GLU A 103 -0.72 26.86 29.03
CA GLU A 103 0.30 25.89 29.42
C GLU A 103 1.05 25.29 28.19
N GLY A 104 0.69 25.73 26.97
CA GLY A 104 1.29 25.25 25.71
C GLY A 104 0.68 23.96 25.18
N ILE A 105 -0.38 23.45 25.84
CA ILE A 105 -1.05 22.21 25.40
C ILE A 105 -1.93 22.51 24.19
N LYS A 106 -1.79 21.70 23.12
CA LYS A 106 -2.58 21.83 21.89
C LYS A 106 -3.99 21.28 22.10
N ILE A 107 -4.99 22.13 21.88
CA ILE A 107 -6.40 21.77 22.06
C ILE A 107 -7.14 21.81 20.72
N ASN A 108 -7.94 20.78 20.48
CA ASN A 108 -8.90 20.72 19.39
C ASN A 108 -10.33 20.80 19.96
N ILE A 109 -10.99 21.95 19.76
CA ILE A 109 -12.40 22.07 20.12
C ILE A 109 -13.24 21.38 19.05
N GLN A 110 -13.92 20.30 19.46
CA GLN A 110 -14.73 19.47 18.58
C GLN A 110 -16.24 19.77 18.70
N SER A 111 -17.01 19.22 17.75
CA SER A 111 -18.47 19.42 17.65
C SER A 111 -18.85 20.86 17.47
N VAL A 112 -18.11 21.61 16.65
CA VAL A 112 -18.40 23.00 16.30
C VAL A 112 -19.40 23.02 15.14
N PHE A 113 -20.58 23.60 15.38
CA PHE A 113 -21.70 23.68 14.42
C PHE A 113 -22.04 25.11 13.98
N THR A 114 -21.43 26.12 14.61
CA THR A 114 -21.68 27.54 14.29
C THR A 114 -20.40 28.35 14.26
N LEU A 115 -20.40 29.46 13.51
CA LEU A 115 -19.29 30.39 13.44
C LEU A 115 -18.97 31.01 14.82
N GLN A 116 -20.01 31.30 15.64
CA GLN A 116 -19.82 31.84 16.97
C GLN A 116 -19.05 30.88 17.88
N GLN A 117 -19.36 29.57 17.80
CA GLN A 117 -18.61 28.55 18.54
C GLN A 117 -17.15 28.48 18.07
N ALA A 118 -16.91 28.50 16.74
CA ALA A 118 -15.56 28.53 16.18
C ALA A 118 -14.78 29.76 16.67
N TYR A 119 -15.39 30.94 16.61
CA TYR A 119 -14.76 32.17 17.06
C TYR A 119 -14.35 32.14 18.54
N VAL A 120 -15.25 31.71 19.43
CA VAL A 120 -14.96 31.65 20.89
C VAL A 120 -13.86 30.61 21.16
N ALA A 121 -13.84 29.47 20.44
CA ALA A 121 -12.77 28.49 20.55
C ALA A 121 -11.40 29.06 20.11
N MET A 122 -11.37 29.78 18.98
CA MET A 122 -10.16 30.47 18.50
C MET A 122 -9.64 31.49 19.52
N GLN A 123 -10.53 32.30 20.08
CA GLN A 123 -10.18 33.30 21.10
C GLN A 123 -9.69 32.64 22.37
N ALA A 124 -10.17 31.45 22.73
CA ALA A 124 -9.68 30.69 23.89
C ALA A 124 -8.26 30.11 23.67
N GLY A 125 -7.75 30.13 22.43
CA GLY A 125 -6.42 29.62 22.09
C GLY A 125 -6.42 28.18 21.59
N ALA A 126 -7.54 27.70 21.05
CA ALA A 126 -7.61 26.39 20.44
C ALA A 126 -6.62 26.28 19.26
N ALA A 127 -5.83 25.19 19.22
CA ALA A 127 -4.96 24.88 18.09
C ALA A 127 -5.75 24.40 16.88
N TYR A 128 -6.88 23.73 17.12
CA TYR A 128 -7.81 23.28 16.09
C TYR A 128 -9.27 23.55 16.50
N VAL A 129 -10.11 23.79 15.49
CA VAL A 129 -11.58 23.72 15.61
C VAL A 129 -12.09 22.68 14.63
N SER A 130 -12.86 21.70 15.11
CA SER A 130 -13.36 20.59 14.31
C SER A 130 -14.83 20.74 14.01
N ILE A 131 -15.13 20.81 12.71
CA ILE A 131 -16.48 20.93 12.13
C ILE A 131 -16.89 19.57 11.57
N PRO A 132 -17.94 18.93 12.14
CA PRO A 132 -18.34 17.58 11.72
C PRO A 132 -19.27 17.62 10.50
N ALA A 133 -18.70 17.64 9.29
CA ALA A 133 -19.45 17.81 8.04
C ALA A 133 -20.54 16.74 7.83
N GLY A 134 -20.24 15.46 8.11
CA GLY A 134 -21.22 14.40 7.97
C GLY A 134 -22.41 14.56 8.91
N LYS A 135 -22.21 15.08 10.14
CA LYS A 135 -23.31 15.36 11.06
C LYS A 135 -24.14 16.56 10.61
N LEU A 136 -23.50 17.60 10.07
CA LEU A 136 -24.23 18.73 9.47
C LEU A 136 -25.13 18.26 8.32
N GLN A 137 -24.60 17.40 7.47
CA GLN A 137 -25.36 16.81 6.36
C GLN A 137 -26.55 15.96 6.85
N ASP A 138 -26.43 15.23 7.95
CA ASP A 138 -27.54 14.48 8.56
C ASP A 138 -28.70 15.41 8.99
N TYR A 139 -28.37 16.66 9.33
CA TYR A 139 -29.35 17.69 9.66
C TYR A 139 -29.79 18.53 8.45
N GLY A 140 -29.35 18.16 7.23
CA GLY A 140 -29.69 18.86 6.00
C GLY A 140 -28.92 20.17 5.74
N TYR A 141 -27.79 20.38 6.45
CA TYR A 141 -26.96 21.57 6.27
C TYR A 141 -25.68 21.24 5.49
N ASP A 142 -25.31 22.14 4.59
CA ASP A 142 -23.99 22.13 3.96
C ASP A 142 -22.95 22.75 4.89
N SER A 143 -21.84 22.05 5.09
CA SER A 143 -20.75 22.52 5.93
C SER A 143 -19.85 23.56 5.25
N SER A 144 -19.95 23.74 3.94
CA SER A 144 -19.01 24.55 3.13
C SER A 144 -18.96 26.00 3.62
N ALA A 145 -20.11 26.64 3.78
CA ALA A 145 -20.18 28.01 4.25
C ALA A 145 -19.58 28.20 5.65
N LEU A 146 -19.81 27.27 6.57
CA LEU A 146 -19.24 27.34 7.91
C LEU A 146 -17.72 27.18 7.90
N LEU A 147 -17.20 26.27 7.06
CA LEU A 147 -15.75 26.06 6.87
C LEU A 147 -15.08 27.33 6.33
N GLU A 148 -15.61 27.90 5.24
CA GLU A 148 -15.11 29.13 4.62
C GLU A 148 -15.12 30.30 5.61
N GLN A 149 -16.24 30.52 6.29
CA GLN A 149 -16.39 31.58 7.29
C GLN A 149 -15.43 31.39 8.46
N SER A 150 -15.22 30.17 8.92
CA SER A 150 -14.30 29.88 10.02
C SER A 150 -12.85 30.13 9.63
N ILE A 151 -12.45 29.77 8.40
CA ILE A 151 -11.11 30.07 7.87
C ILE A 151 -10.92 31.58 7.73
N ALA A 152 -11.88 32.28 7.12
CA ALA A 152 -11.85 33.72 6.96
C ALA A 152 -11.80 34.45 8.32
N CYS A 153 -12.51 33.94 9.32
CA CYS A 153 -12.48 34.45 10.69
C CYS A 153 -11.09 34.31 11.30
N ALA A 154 -10.47 33.12 11.21
CA ALA A 154 -9.11 32.89 11.72
C ALA A 154 -8.12 33.87 11.09
N GLN A 155 -8.15 34.02 9.77
CA GLN A 155 -7.28 34.94 9.02
C GLN A 155 -7.52 36.40 9.41
N LYS A 156 -8.78 36.82 9.46
CA LYS A 156 -9.17 38.23 9.74
C LYS A 156 -8.71 38.71 11.10
N TYR A 157 -8.76 37.82 12.11
CA TYR A 157 -8.40 38.16 13.48
C TYR A 157 -6.99 37.69 13.88
N GLY A 158 -6.24 37.10 12.95
CA GLY A 158 -4.86 36.65 13.17
C GLY A 158 -4.73 35.45 14.12
N TYR A 159 -5.75 34.58 14.18
CA TYR A 159 -5.66 33.35 14.97
C TYR A 159 -4.83 32.28 14.25
N ALA A 160 -3.93 31.62 14.98
CA ALA A 160 -3.15 30.49 14.49
C ALA A 160 -3.95 29.17 14.43
N THR A 161 -5.23 29.20 14.79
CA THR A 161 -6.11 28.05 14.86
C THR A 161 -6.33 27.43 13.49
N LYS A 162 -6.14 26.12 13.39
CA LYS A 162 -6.43 25.34 12.19
C LYS A 162 -7.90 24.91 12.17
N VAL A 163 -8.57 25.14 11.04
CA VAL A 163 -9.93 24.63 10.80
C VAL A 163 -9.82 23.20 10.26
N MET A 164 -10.45 22.26 10.96
CA MET A 164 -10.44 20.84 10.66
C MET A 164 -11.85 20.36 10.32
N ILE A 165 -11.98 19.60 9.25
CA ILE A 165 -13.22 18.91 8.90
C ILE A 165 -13.16 17.46 9.40
N THR A 166 -14.25 16.98 10.00
CA THR A 166 -14.36 15.62 10.57
C THR A 166 -15.66 14.95 10.16
N ALA A 167 -15.80 13.67 10.49
CA ALA A 167 -16.96 12.84 10.11
C ALA A 167 -17.23 12.86 8.59
N VAL A 168 -16.18 12.83 7.79
CA VAL A 168 -16.25 12.82 6.33
C VAL A 168 -16.65 11.43 5.85
N ARG A 169 -17.56 11.34 4.88
CA ARG A 169 -18.16 10.09 4.42
C ARG A 169 -18.00 9.83 2.92
N SER A 170 -17.50 10.80 2.16
CA SER A 170 -17.38 10.67 0.71
C SER A 170 -16.17 11.40 0.14
N ALA A 171 -15.68 10.93 -1.01
CA ALA A 171 -14.64 11.61 -1.78
C ALA A 171 -15.06 13.01 -2.25
N GLU A 172 -16.37 13.24 -2.42
CA GLU A 172 -16.89 14.56 -2.76
C GLU A 172 -16.67 15.59 -1.64
N GLN A 173 -16.92 15.20 -0.39
CA GLN A 173 -16.61 16.03 0.77
C GLN A 173 -15.11 16.32 0.88
N VAL A 174 -14.23 15.36 0.54
CA VAL A 174 -12.78 15.57 0.48
C VAL A 174 -12.43 16.61 -0.60
N ARG A 175 -12.99 16.47 -1.80
CA ARG A 175 -12.78 17.44 -2.89
C ARG A 175 -13.24 18.85 -2.51
N ASN A 176 -14.40 18.96 -1.86
CA ASN A 176 -14.92 20.25 -1.39
C ASN A 176 -13.98 20.86 -0.31
N ALA A 177 -13.49 20.04 0.62
CA ALA A 177 -12.52 20.47 1.63
C ALA A 177 -11.23 21.00 1.01
N ILE A 178 -10.72 20.35 -0.05
CA ILE A 178 -9.55 20.81 -0.81
C ILE A 178 -9.82 22.15 -1.47
N ASN A 179 -10.98 22.31 -2.13
CA ASN A 179 -11.36 23.55 -2.82
C ASN A 179 -11.52 24.72 -1.86
N ILE A 180 -12.10 24.49 -0.68
CA ILE A 180 -12.27 25.50 0.38
C ILE A 180 -10.92 25.86 1.02
N GLY A 181 -9.95 24.96 1.00
CA GLY A 181 -8.65 25.19 1.61
C GLY A 181 -8.63 24.95 3.12
N VAL A 182 -9.35 23.95 3.62
CA VAL A 182 -9.30 23.60 5.05
C VAL A 182 -7.87 23.21 5.47
N HIS A 183 -7.54 23.46 6.72
CA HIS A 183 -6.19 23.22 7.22
C HIS A 183 -5.93 21.74 7.51
N ALA A 184 -6.96 21.01 7.96
CA ALA A 184 -6.87 19.61 8.32
C ALA A 184 -8.17 18.87 8.01
N ILE A 185 -8.07 17.55 7.75
CA ILE A 185 -9.20 16.67 7.49
C ILE A 185 -9.00 15.34 8.20
N ALA A 186 -10.05 14.80 8.86
CA ALA A 186 -10.07 13.45 9.40
C ALA A 186 -10.90 12.53 8.50
N LEU A 187 -10.29 11.41 8.07
CA LEU A 187 -10.85 10.48 7.12
C LEU A 187 -10.76 9.04 7.60
N PRO A 188 -11.80 8.22 7.41
CA PRO A 188 -11.67 6.77 7.56
C PRO A 188 -10.76 6.17 6.47
N TRP A 189 -10.14 5.04 6.79
CA TRP A 189 -9.11 4.42 5.93
C TRP A 189 -9.62 4.05 4.54
N ASN A 190 -10.87 3.57 4.44
CA ASN A 190 -11.48 3.25 3.15
C ASN A 190 -11.57 4.45 2.20
N ILE A 191 -11.83 5.65 2.75
CA ILE A 191 -11.85 6.88 1.94
C ILE A 191 -10.42 7.25 1.53
N ILE A 192 -9.44 7.18 2.43
CA ILE A 192 -8.05 7.49 2.11
C ILE A 192 -7.54 6.60 0.97
N LYS A 193 -7.78 5.29 1.03
CA LYS A 193 -7.41 4.35 -0.05
C LYS A 193 -8.03 4.74 -1.39
N GLY A 194 -9.31 5.10 -1.38
CA GLY A 194 -10.04 5.49 -2.58
C GLY A 194 -9.62 6.83 -3.20
N LEU A 195 -8.81 7.66 -2.52
CA LEU A 195 -8.38 8.95 -3.08
C LEU A 195 -7.46 8.83 -4.30
N THR A 196 -6.78 7.72 -4.45
CA THR A 196 -5.90 7.44 -5.60
C THR A 196 -6.59 6.62 -6.69
N GLU A 197 -7.79 6.10 -6.45
CA GLU A 197 -8.53 5.25 -7.38
C GLU A 197 -9.26 6.10 -8.42
N ASN A 198 -8.97 5.81 -9.68
CA ASN A 198 -9.66 6.42 -10.82
C ASN A 198 -9.53 5.49 -12.03
N ASP A 199 -10.63 5.19 -12.73
CA ASP A 199 -10.67 4.25 -13.84
C ASP A 199 -9.70 4.63 -14.97
N TYR A 200 -9.59 5.92 -15.30
CA TYR A 200 -8.65 6.40 -16.33
C TYR A 200 -7.20 6.24 -15.90
N SER A 201 -6.91 6.51 -14.63
CA SER A 201 -5.57 6.31 -14.06
C SER A 201 -5.20 4.84 -14.05
N ASN A 202 -6.12 3.96 -13.66
CA ASN A 202 -5.92 2.51 -13.65
C ASN A 202 -5.66 1.98 -15.05
N GLN A 203 -6.45 2.40 -16.04
CA GLN A 203 -6.24 2.03 -17.44
C GLN A 203 -4.90 2.54 -17.98
N SER A 204 -4.56 3.79 -17.69
CA SER A 204 -3.27 4.37 -18.09
C SER A 204 -2.08 3.65 -17.47
N ASN A 205 -2.18 3.33 -16.17
CA ASN A 205 -1.16 2.58 -15.46
C ASN A 205 -1.00 1.17 -16.03
N GLN A 206 -2.11 0.49 -16.34
CA GLN A 206 -2.05 -0.82 -16.98
C GLN A 206 -1.33 -0.75 -18.33
N GLN A 207 -1.70 0.19 -19.20
CA GLN A 207 -1.02 0.40 -20.48
C GLN A 207 0.47 0.73 -20.31
N PHE A 208 0.81 1.54 -19.29
CA PHE A 208 2.19 1.85 -18.97
C PHE A 208 2.97 0.60 -18.55
N PHE A 209 2.41 -0.24 -17.67
CA PHE A 209 3.06 -1.48 -17.24
C PHE A 209 3.19 -2.48 -18.39
N GLU A 210 2.15 -2.67 -19.19
CA GLU A 210 2.19 -3.53 -20.39
C GLU A 210 3.28 -3.07 -21.37
N SER A 211 3.32 -1.77 -21.68
CA SER A 211 4.32 -1.19 -22.58
C SER A 211 5.76 -1.31 -22.06
N ASN A 212 5.94 -1.38 -20.75
CA ASN A 212 7.26 -1.46 -20.11
C ASN A 212 7.56 -2.85 -19.52
N ARG A 213 6.71 -3.86 -19.79
CA ARG A 213 6.86 -5.21 -19.23
C ARG A 213 8.27 -5.77 -19.44
N PHE A 214 8.81 -5.64 -20.67
CA PHE A 214 10.15 -6.11 -20.98
C PHE A 214 11.27 -5.44 -20.19
N LEU A 215 11.05 -4.21 -19.72
CA LEU A 215 12.03 -3.43 -18.97
C LEU A 215 11.98 -3.67 -17.46
N THR A 216 10.84 -4.15 -16.94
CA THR A 216 10.56 -4.22 -15.50
C THR A 216 10.39 -5.65 -14.98
N THR A 217 9.92 -6.59 -15.82
CA THR A 217 9.68 -7.97 -15.44
C THR A 217 10.96 -8.79 -15.52
N ARG A 218 11.21 -9.61 -14.51
CA ARG A 218 12.33 -10.56 -14.49
C ARG A 218 11.93 -11.84 -15.17
N VAL A 219 12.91 -12.57 -15.71
CA VAL A 219 12.71 -13.87 -16.34
C VAL A 219 12.04 -14.86 -15.39
N LYS A 220 12.45 -14.92 -14.14
CA LYS A 220 11.85 -15.78 -13.10
C LYS A 220 10.34 -15.55 -12.88
N ASP A 221 9.85 -14.34 -13.12
CA ASP A 221 8.47 -13.96 -12.83
C ASP A 221 7.48 -14.47 -13.90
N VAL A 222 7.99 -14.98 -15.01
CA VAL A 222 7.22 -15.54 -16.14
C VAL A 222 7.49 -17.01 -16.40
N LEU A 223 8.36 -17.64 -15.60
CA LEU A 223 8.62 -19.07 -15.73
C LEU A 223 7.38 -19.88 -15.41
N ARG A 224 7.20 -20.98 -16.14
CA ARG A 224 6.15 -21.96 -15.87
C ARG A 224 6.52 -22.81 -14.67
N ASP A 225 5.52 -23.37 -13.98
CA ASP A 225 5.75 -24.26 -12.83
C ASP A 225 6.37 -25.60 -13.24
N ILE A 226 6.28 -25.97 -14.51
CA ILE A 226 6.82 -27.24 -15.05
C ILE A 226 8.13 -26.95 -15.76
N ASN A 227 9.21 -27.61 -15.29
CA ASN A 227 10.53 -27.55 -15.90
C ASN A 227 10.85 -28.90 -16.57
N PRO A 228 10.63 -29.05 -17.90
CA PRO A 228 10.87 -30.31 -18.59
C PRO A 228 12.37 -30.59 -18.68
N GLN A 229 12.77 -31.73 -18.13
CA GLN A 229 14.16 -32.19 -18.11
C GLN A 229 14.25 -33.71 -18.20
N VAL A 230 15.33 -34.19 -18.82
CA VAL A 230 15.66 -35.60 -18.98
C VAL A 230 17.14 -35.84 -18.75
N LYS A 231 17.53 -37.08 -18.43
CA LYS A 231 18.93 -37.46 -18.32
C LYS A 231 19.49 -37.90 -19.66
N ILE A 232 20.80 -37.77 -19.82
CA ILE A 232 21.52 -38.24 -21.02
C ILE A 232 21.30 -39.73 -21.26
N SER A 233 21.06 -40.52 -20.21
CA SER A 233 20.77 -41.96 -20.27
C SER A 233 19.37 -42.32 -20.74
N ASP A 234 18.42 -41.34 -20.75
CA ASP A 234 17.03 -41.55 -21.14
C ASP A 234 16.87 -41.65 -22.67
N THR A 235 15.70 -42.11 -23.12
CA THR A 235 15.38 -42.27 -24.54
C THR A 235 14.82 -41.01 -25.16
N ILE A 236 14.81 -40.94 -26.47
CA ILE A 236 14.12 -39.87 -27.24
C ILE A 236 12.63 -39.88 -26.93
N LEU A 237 12.00 -41.05 -26.68
CA LEU A 237 10.60 -41.12 -26.27
C LEU A 237 10.36 -40.40 -24.94
N ASP A 238 11.23 -40.61 -23.97
CA ASP A 238 11.14 -39.95 -22.67
C ASP A 238 11.23 -38.42 -22.83
N ALA A 239 12.14 -37.96 -23.70
CA ALA A 239 12.25 -36.54 -24.01
C ALA A 239 10.96 -35.97 -24.62
N VAL A 240 10.36 -36.67 -25.59
CA VAL A 240 9.10 -36.25 -26.23
C VAL A 240 7.95 -36.20 -25.22
N VAL A 241 7.88 -37.16 -24.30
CA VAL A 241 6.88 -37.17 -23.22
C VAL A 241 7.05 -35.96 -22.34
N GLN A 242 8.29 -35.66 -21.91
CA GLN A 242 8.57 -34.48 -21.07
C GLN A 242 8.29 -33.17 -21.78
N MET A 243 8.62 -33.03 -23.07
CA MET A 243 8.28 -31.86 -23.88
C MET A 243 6.75 -31.66 -23.97
N SER A 244 5.99 -32.73 -24.17
CA SER A 244 4.53 -32.68 -24.20
C SER A 244 3.91 -32.28 -22.85
N GLN A 245 4.42 -32.81 -21.76
CA GLN A 245 3.97 -32.49 -20.40
C GLN A 245 4.28 -31.03 -20.04
N GLY A 246 5.45 -30.54 -20.42
CA GLY A 246 5.87 -29.16 -20.17
C GLY A 246 5.17 -28.14 -21.09
N GLY A 247 4.51 -28.59 -22.16
CA GLY A 247 3.91 -27.68 -23.15
C GLY A 247 4.95 -26.79 -23.86
N LEU A 248 6.21 -27.26 -23.88
CA LEU A 248 7.34 -26.59 -24.52
C LEU A 248 7.83 -27.48 -25.66
N GLY A 249 8.22 -26.89 -26.78
CA GLY A 249 8.83 -27.62 -27.90
C GLY A 249 10.29 -28.00 -27.63
N ALA A 250 10.71 -28.08 -26.36
CA ALA A 250 12.08 -28.37 -25.96
C ALA A 250 12.13 -29.00 -24.56
N VAL A 251 13.24 -29.70 -24.27
CA VAL A 251 13.54 -30.29 -22.96
C VAL A 251 15.04 -30.13 -22.65
N ALA A 252 15.36 -29.80 -21.41
CA ALA A 252 16.76 -29.74 -20.95
C ALA A 252 17.33 -31.16 -20.80
N VAL A 253 18.54 -31.38 -21.28
CA VAL A 253 19.28 -32.64 -21.13
C VAL A 253 20.36 -32.49 -20.09
N LEU A 254 20.30 -33.35 -19.08
CA LEU A 254 21.22 -33.33 -17.94
C LEU A 254 22.18 -34.51 -18.03
N ASP A 255 23.42 -34.34 -17.54
CA ASP A 255 24.34 -35.43 -17.30
C ASP A 255 24.01 -36.18 -15.98
N GLU A 256 24.82 -37.17 -15.62
CA GLU A 256 24.64 -37.95 -14.39
C GLU A 256 24.90 -37.14 -13.11
N GLN A 257 25.53 -35.98 -13.24
CA GLN A 257 25.78 -35.01 -12.17
C GLN A 257 24.76 -33.91 -12.11
N THR A 258 23.62 -34.04 -12.88
CA THR A 258 22.56 -33.06 -12.99
C THR A 258 22.96 -31.69 -13.60
N GLN A 259 24.09 -31.65 -14.30
CA GLN A 259 24.54 -30.48 -15.04
C GLN A 259 23.87 -30.47 -16.42
N VAL A 260 23.46 -29.30 -16.88
CA VAL A 260 22.82 -29.12 -18.20
C VAL A 260 23.90 -29.23 -19.28
N ILE A 261 23.77 -30.25 -20.13
CA ILE A 261 24.69 -30.51 -21.24
C ILE A 261 24.11 -30.17 -22.61
N GLY A 262 22.80 -29.96 -22.70
CA GLY A 262 22.14 -29.63 -23.96
C GLY A 262 20.66 -29.35 -23.82
N VAL A 263 20.06 -29.06 -24.96
CA VAL A 263 18.60 -28.95 -25.12
C VAL A 263 18.22 -29.84 -26.32
N PHE A 264 17.19 -30.64 -26.14
CA PHE A 264 16.57 -31.41 -27.22
C PHE A 264 15.26 -30.74 -27.62
N THR A 265 15.07 -30.51 -28.92
CA THR A 265 13.94 -29.71 -29.44
C THR A 265 13.10 -30.50 -30.45
N ASP A 266 11.87 -30.03 -30.72
CA ASP A 266 11.03 -30.53 -31.82
C ASP A 266 11.76 -30.49 -33.18
N GLY A 267 12.61 -29.50 -33.39
CA GLY A 267 13.44 -29.38 -34.57
C GLY A 267 14.48 -30.50 -34.68
N ASP A 268 15.05 -30.91 -33.53
CA ASP A 268 15.98 -32.04 -33.50
C ASP A 268 15.26 -33.36 -33.79
N LEU A 269 14.09 -33.56 -33.15
CA LEU A 269 13.25 -34.74 -33.43
C LEU A 269 12.89 -34.84 -34.90
N ARG A 270 12.45 -33.75 -35.52
CA ARG A 270 12.09 -33.73 -36.95
C ARG A 270 13.29 -34.11 -37.86
N ARG A 271 14.48 -33.59 -37.55
CA ARG A 271 15.71 -33.90 -38.28
C ARG A 271 16.07 -35.40 -38.17
N LEU A 272 15.93 -35.98 -36.97
CA LEU A 272 16.16 -37.41 -36.77
C LEU A 272 15.14 -38.27 -37.55
N LEU A 273 13.87 -37.88 -37.55
CA LEU A 273 12.80 -38.59 -38.28
C LEU A 273 12.95 -38.54 -39.82
N GLN A 274 13.67 -37.56 -40.36
CA GLN A 274 13.98 -37.46 -41.80
C GLN A 274 15.12 -38.38 -42.24
N GLY A 275 15.89 -38.94 -41.30
CA GLY A 275 16.90 -39.95 -41.54
C GLY A 275 16.32 -41.39 -41.66
N ASP A 276 17.15 -42.42 -41.63
CA ASP A 276 16.73 -43.85 -41.75
C ASP A 276 15.96 -44.37 -40.52
N GLY A 277 14.75 -43.83 -40.32
CA GLY A 277 13.99 -43.77 -39.11
C GLY A 277 13.19 -44.95 -38.63
N LYS A 278 13.72 -46.16 -38.40
CA LYS A 278 12.85 -47.23 -37.88
C LYS A 278 12.82 -47.42 -36.38
N ASP A 279 13.75 -46.91 -35.60
CA ASP A 279 13.74 -47.07 -34.11
C ASP A 279 14.21 -45.84 -33.33
N ILE A 280 13.98 -44.65 -33.85
CA ILE A 280 14.48 -43.40 -33.28
C ILE A 280 14.01 -43.18 -31.83
N LEU A 281 12.74 -43.51 -31.54
CA LEU A 281 12.18 -43.27 -30.22
C LEU A 281 12.85 -44.06 -29.09
N THR A 282 13.45 -45.22 -29.45
CA THR A 282 14.19 -46.08 -28.47
C THR A 282 15.66 -45.74 -28.35
N MET A 283 16.20 -44.87 -29.22
CA MET A 283 17.57 -44.39 -29.12
C MET A 283 17.77 -43.60 -27.81
N LYS A 284 18.95 -43.73 -27.24
CA LYS A 284 19.35 -42.94 -26.06
C LYS A 284 19.79 -41.53 -26.48
N LEU A 285 19.54 -40.58 -25.61
CA LEU A 285 20.04 -39.21 -25.80
C LEU A 285 21.57 -39.17 -25.81
N SER A 286 22.26 -40.11 -25.15
CA SER A 286 23.70 -40.27 -25.20
C SER A 286 24.28 -40.52 -26.59
N ASP A 287 23.44 -41.03 -27.54
CA ASP A 287 23.87 -41.30 -28.91
C ASP A 287 23.83 -40.02 -29.78
N LEU A 288 23.32 -38.92 -29.22
CA LEU A 288 23.20 -37.62 -29.89
C LEU A 288 24.35 -36.68 -29.48
N LYS A 289 24.64 -35.72 -30.34
CA LYS A 289 25.57 -34.62 -30.00
C LYS A 289 24.81 -33.36 -29.71
N PHE A 290 24.97 -32.86 -28.51
CA PHE A 290 24.35 -31.60 -28.10
C PHE A 290 25.31 -30.44 -28.32
N LYS A 291 24.76 -29.29 -28.70
CA LYS A 291 25.47 -28.01 -28.67
C LYS A 291 25.42 -27.46 -27.24
N GLN A 292 26.43 -26.65 -26.89
CA GLN A 292 26.41 -25.93 -25.63
C GLN A 292 25.10 -25.14 -25.51
N PRO A 293 24.34 -25.35 -24.44
CA PRO A 293 23.05 -24.69 -24.28
C PRO A 293 23.23 -23.19 -24.03
N ILE A 294 22.27 -22.41 -24.55
CA ILE A 294 22.23 -20.97 -24.28
C ILE A 294 21.33 -20.76 -23.08
N SER A 295 21.80 -20.00 -22.12
CA SER A 295 21.10 -19.74 -20.87
C SER A 295 21.08 -18.26 -20.52
N ILE A 296 20.21 -17.92 -19.59
CA ILE A 296 20.09 -16.60 -18.98
C ILE A 296 19.88 -16.76 -17.46
N GLU A 297 20.34 -15.78 -16.70
CA GLU A 297 20.08 -15.75 -15.25
C GLU A 297 18.63 -15.42 -14.93
N SER A 298 18.07 -16.06 -13.91
CA SER A 298 16.66 -15.91 -13.48
C SER A 298 16.30 -14.47 -13.13
N ASN A 299 17.23 -13.70 -12.63
CA ASN A 299 17.07 -12.29 -12.28
C ASN A 299 17.28 -11.30 -13.46
N ALA A 300 17.63 -11.78 -14.65
CA ALA A 300 17.73 -10.93 -15.85
C ALA A 300 16.34 -10.37 -16.24
N TYR A 301 16.32 -9.29 -16.99
CA TYR A 301 15.06 -8.72 -17.50
C TYR A 301 14.59 -9.42 -18.76
N LEU A 302 13.28 -9.43 -19.01
CA LEU A 302 12.69 -10.02 -20.22
C LEU A 302 13.27 -9.43 -21.51
N LYS A 303 13.65 -8.14 -21.52
CA LYS A 303 14.31 -7.51 -22.70
C LYS A 303 15.58 -8.22 -23.08
N ASP A 304 16.38 -8.67 -22.10
CA ASP A 304 17.64 -9.34 -22.32
C ASP A 304 17.40 -10.75 -22.87
N ALA A 305 16.38 -11.45 -22.35
CA ALA A 305 15.94 -12.75 -22.88
C ALA A 305 15.45 -12.63 -24.33
N ALA A 306 14.58 -11.65 -24.60
CA ALA A 306 14.07 -11.39 -25.95
C ALA A 306 15.20 -11.10 -26.94
N GLN A 307 16.21 -10.33 -26.53
CA GLN A 307 17.36 -10.02 -27.36
C GLN A 307 18.18 -11.28 -27.66
N ILE A 308 18.44 -12.15 -26.67
CA ILE A 308 19.16 -13.40 -26.85
C ILE A 308 18.41 -14.34 -27.80
N LEU A 309 17.09 -14.56 -27.59
CA LEU A 309 16.25 -15.41 -28.45
C LEU A 309 16.33 -14.95 -29.90
N LYS A 310 16.20 -13.63 -30.14
CA LYS A 310 16.28 -13.01 -31.47
C LYS A 310 17.66 -13.16 -32.10
N ASP A 311 18.72 -12.81 -31.38
CA ASP A 311 20.10 -12.80 -31.93
C ASP A 311 20.60 -14.22 -32.22
N LYS A 312 20.25 -15.16 -31.37
CA LYS A 312 20.63 -16.57 -31.50
C LYS A 312 19.68 -17.37 -32.38
N ARG A 313 18.51 -16.81 -32.74
CA ARG A 313 17.47 -17.45 -33.53
C ARG A 313 17.03 -18.78 -32.94
N ILE A 314 16.71 -18.74 -31.63
CA ILE A 314 16.22 -19.89 -30.87
C ILE A 314 14.86 -19.56 -30.31
N ASP A 315 14.03 -20.55 -30.07
CA ASP A 315 12.68 -20.40 -29.51
C ASP A 315 12.66 -20.63 -28.00
N ASN A 316 13.66 -21.36 -27.48
CA ASN A 316 13.75 -21.74 -26.07
C ASN A 316 15.10 -21.33 -25.48
N LEU A 317 15.07 -20.82 -24.24
CA LEU A 317 16.21 -20.34 -23.50
C LEU A 317 16.24 -20.97 -22.09
N LEU A 318 17.33 -21.61 -21.71
CA LEU A 318 17.48 -22.15 -20.36
C LEU A 318 17.60 -21.02 -19.34
N VAL A 319 16.96 -21.20 -18.20
CA VAL A 319 17.01 -20.23 -17.11
C VAL A 319 17.77 -20.86 -15.94
N LEU A 320 18.82 -20.18 -15.52
CA LEU A 320 19.66 -20.59 -14.40
C LEU A 320 19.48 -19.63 -13.23
N ASP A 321 19.63 -20.16 -12.03
CA ASP A 321 19.80 -19.39 -10.81
C ASP A 321 21.07 -19.85 -10.11
N ASN A 322 22.10 -18.98 -10.06
CA ASN A 322 23.41 -19.31 -9.52
C ASN A 322 24.02 -20.60 -10.13
N GLY A 323 23.77 -20.85 -11.43
CA GLY A 323 24.28 -22.01 -12.16
C GLY A 323 23.40 -23.25 -12.10
N GLU A 324 22.33 -23.26 -11.33
CA GLU A 324 21.34 -24.33 -11.27
C GLU A 324 20.19 -24.09 -12.24
N LEU A 325 19.71 -25.12 -12.93
CA LEU A 325 18.58 -25.03 -13.84
C LEU A 325 17.28 -24.84 -13.04
N VAL A 326 16.61 -23.68 -13.24
CA VAL A 326 15.34 -23.36 -12.57
C VAL A 326 14.15 -23.38 -13.53
N GLY A 327 14.40 -23.37 -14.84
CA GLY A 327 13.32 -23.43 -15.82
C GLY A 327 13.78 -23.26 -17.26
N MET A 328 12.80 -23.18 -18.15
CA MET A 328 12.99 -22.87 -19.56
C MET A 328 12.00 -21.81 -19.97
N LEU A 329 12.46 -20.78 -20.66
CA LEU A 329 11.65 -19.70 -21.22
C LEU A 329 11.42 -19.97 -22.70
N ASP A 330 10.16 -20.02 -23.13
CA ASP A 330 9.76 -20.07 -24.54
C ASP A 330 9.52 -18.66 -25.08
N ILE A 331 9.75 -18.45 -26.37
CA ILE A 331 9.47 -17.18 -27.02
C ILE A 331 8.00 -16.74 -26.87
N GLN A 332 7.08 -17.70 -26.70
CA GLN A 332 5.66 -17.43 -26.47
C GLN A 332 5.39 -16.88 -25.08
N ASP A 333 6.24 -17.14 -24.09
CA ASP A 333 6.12 -16.61 -22.72
C ASP A 333 6.43 -15.10 -22.66
N LEU A 334 6.97 -14.56 -23.75
CA LEU A 334 7.24 -13.12 -23.89
C LEU A 334 6.00 -12.30 -24.31
N ASN A 335 4.92 -12.95 -24.73
CA ASN A 335 3.70 -12.27 -25.22
C ASN A 335 2.73 -11.92 -24.08
#